data_dce380ce77eea59df1038ce86742adf8
#
_entry.id   dce380ce77eea59df1038ce86742adf8
#
_cell.length_a   1.000
_cell.length_b   1.000
_cell.length_c   1.000
_cell.angle_alpha   90.00
_cell.angle_beta   90.00
_cell.angle_gamma   90.00
#
_symmetry.space_group_name_H-M   'P 1'
#
loop_
_entity.id
_entity.type
_entity.pdbx_description
1 polymer ?
#
loop_
_entity_poly.entity_id
_entity_poly.type
_entity_poly.pdbx_seq_one_letter_code
_entity_poly.pdbx_strand_id
1 'polypeptide(L)'
;MPAQKMNLLRSKSPLLLVLALMIGVSGIWVFAYFRAKQTNARRPILSFATAGPVLEALASERPPQLKEPNQGNWKAWAQQEDNVVRARLEQGALDSMINLLLFGTSFTTQPRVITMRDFEDPVVQARVADLVEALRDPKNNERLIFLRNVLQSRGIHPERFAGLERTKTFVLENLRRVVQEQNTIRERFGEAGGESDQKAGLSKRSLMFRDRGISVDTTILSSFGIEGALRDMKDRAVLAKRSITRVAVIGPGLDFTDKGFGYDFYPLQTLQPFAIYDSLVRLGLAEPGKIEVIAFDISQEVLEHLRRARDRAEKGENYVVQLPRESWPWAAEAVDYWRSFGGEIATPVAPIQPPPALNGLETRAVAIRPEVVLSCKPVDLNVVFEQFAGSATKPFDLIIATNVFLYYDTFEQALALRNISTLLKPGGFFLTNDWLPHVSQTQMRSTEYTPVRYGESADWGDNVFWWQRQ
;
A
#
# COMPACT_ATOMS: atom_id res chain seq x y z
N MET A 1 63.79 -46.67 29.66
CA MET A 1 64.29 -45.41 29.06
C MET A 1 63.23 -44.90 28.07
N PRO A 2 62.78 -43.66 28.19
CA PRO A 2 61.63 -43.10 27.51
C PRO A 2 61.98 -42.34 26.26
N ALA A 3 61.09 -42.24 25.34
CA ALA A 3 61.14 -41.27 24.25
C ALA A 3 59.88 -40.49 24.18
N GLN A 4 59.98 -39.22 24.46
CA GLN A 4 59.04 -38.15 24.30
C GLN A 4 58.54 -38.11 22.85
N LYS A 5 57.20 -38.02 22.67
CA LYS A 5 56.62 -37.34 21.51
C LYS A 5 55.78 -36.18 22.03
N MET A 6 56.31 -35.04 21.90
CA MET A 6 55.76 -33.77 22.33
C MET A 6 54.91 -33.15 21.25
N ASN A 7 53.74 -32.77 21.63
CA ASN A 7 52.77 -31.90 20.96
C ASN A 7 53.33 -30.84 20.02
N LEU A 8 52.81 -30.83 18.81
CA LEU A 8 52.87 -29.73 17.86
C LEU A 8 51.52 -29.52 17.21
N LEU A 9 50.57 -28.98 17.98
CA LEU A 9 49.30 -28.47 17.46
C LEU A 9 48.73 -27.41 18.43
N ARG A 10 49.38 -26.26 18.50
CA ARG A 10 48.78 -25.03 19.04
C ARG A 10 49.52 -23.81 18.47
N SER A 11 49.03 -23.33 17.35
CA SER A 11 49.16 -21.92 16.97
C SER A 11 48.35 -21.67 15.69
N LYS A 12 47.01 -21.77 15.79
CA LYS A 12 46.18 -21.06 14.81
C LYS A 12 46.06 -19.65 15.35
N SER A 13 46.79 -18.76 14.73
CA SER A 13 46.91 -17.36 15.03
C SER A 13 45.51 -16.73 15.13
N PRO A 14 45.16 -16.02 16.24
CA PRO A 14 43.90 -15.29 16.37
C PRO A 14 43.70 -14.25 15.26
N LEU A 15 44.78 -13.85 14.60
CA LEU A 15 44.77 -12.94 13.44
C LEU A 15 44.07 -13.55 12.22
N LEU A 16 44.20 -14.85 11.97
CA LEU A 16 43.47 -15.53 10.87
C LEU A 16 41.99 -15.64 11.12
N LEU A 17 41.55 -15.79 12.39
CA LEU A 17 40.13 -15.82 12.75
C LEU A 17 39.48 -14.44 12.62
N VAL A 18 40.19 -13.39 13.02
CA VAL A 18 39.72 -11.99 12.88
C VAL A 18 39.65 -11.58 11.40
N LEU A 19 40.65 -12.01 10.58
CA LEU A 19 40.64 -11.75 9.14
C LEU A 19 39.47 -12.46 8.44
N ALA A 20 39.20 -13.72 8.78
CA ALA A 20 38.06 -14.48 8.24
C ALA A 20 36.70 -13.88 8.65
N LEU A 21 36.58 -13.39 9.91
CA LEU A 21 35.39 -12.67 10.36
C LEU A 21 35.22 -11.32 9.64
N MET A 22 36.29 -10.56 9.44
CA MET A 22 36.21 -9.27 8.72
C MET A 22 35.89 -9.47 7.23
N ILE A 23 36.40 -10.50 6.58
CA ILE A 23 36.05 -10.83 5.18
C ILE A 23 34.58 -11.31 5.09
N GLY A 24 34.10 -12.10 6.03
CA GLY A 24 32.71 -12.55 6.12
C GLY A 24 31.74 -11.38 6.31
N VAL A 25 32.04 -10.48 7.24
CA VAL A 25 31.21 -9.29 7.51
C VAL A 25 31.23 -8.32 6.31
N SER A 26 32.40 -8.08 5.71
CA SER A 26 32.55 -7.25 4.50
C SER A 26 31.79 -7.86 3.32
N GLY A 27 31.86 -9.18 3.14
CA GLY A 27 31.13 -9.90 2.08
C GLY A 27 29.61 -9.77 2.25
N ILE A 28 29.09 -9.86 3.47
CA ILE A 28 27.67 -9.69 3.77
C ILE A 28 27.23 -8.25 3.50
N TRP A 29 28.02 -7.24 3.90
CA TRP A 29 27.72 -5.82 3.64
C TRP A 29 27.80 -5.48 2.14
N VAL A 30 28.79 -6.01 1.43
CA VAL A 30 28.94 -5.84 -0.03
C VAL A 30 27.78 -6.54 -0.75
N PHE A 31 27.39 -7.74 -0.34
CA PHE A 31 26.26 -8.45 -0.93
C PHE A 31 24.93 -7.76 -0.62
N ALA A 32 24.72 -7.28 0.60
CA ALA A 32 23.54 -6.48 0.98
C ALA A 32 23.53 -5.14 0.22
N TYR A 33 24.67 -4.47 0.06
CA TYR A 33 24.79 -3.23 -0.71
C TYR A 33 24.51 -3.45 -2.21
N PHE A 34 25.05 -4.51 -2.82
CA PHE A 34 24.74 -4.84 -4.21
C PHE A 34 23.31 -5.33 -4.41
N ARG A 35 22.75 -6.09 -3.47
CA ARG A 35 21.34 -6.49 -3.47
C ARG A 35 20.43 -5.26 -3.32
N ALA A 36 20.72 -4.34 -2.42
CA ALA A 36 20.00 -3.06 -2.27
C ALA A 36 20.12 -2.19 -3.54
N LYS A 37 21.30 -2.17 -4.19
CA LYS A 37 21.52 -1.41 -5.42
C LYS A 37 20.83 -2.01 -6.65
N GLN A 38 20.68 -3.34 -6.71
CA GLN A 38 19.90 -4.02 -7.76
C GLN A 38 18.37 -3.84 -7.57
N THR A 39 17.90 -3.70 -6.33
CA THR A 39 16.47 -3.53 -6.03
C THR A 39 15.98 -2.08 -6.17
N ASN A 40 16.89 -1.10 -6.21
CA ASN A 40 16.55 0.33 -6.27
C ASN A 40 16.73 0.99 -7.64
N ALA A 41 17.00 0.25 -8.70
CA ALA A 41 16.98 0.83 -10.05
C ALA A 41 15.52 1.11 -10.45
N ARG A 42 15.15 2.40 -10.46
CA ARG A 42 13.84 2.85 -10.97
C ARG A 42 13.59 2.29 -12.36
N ARG A 43 12.32 2.02 -12.65
CA ARG A 43 11.91 1.56 -13.97
C ARG A 43 12.10 2.67 -15.00
N PRO A 44 12.28 2.32 -16.29
CA PRO A 44 12.34 3.33 -17.34
C PRO A 44 11.00 4.09 -17.41
N ILE A 45 11.10 5.38 -17.65
CA ILE A 45 9.93 6.24 -17.89
C ILE A 45 9.14 5.72 -19.10
N LEU A 46 7.83 5.80 -19.01
CA LEU A 46 6.89 5.47 -20.08
C LEU A 46 7.33 6.17 -21.39
N SER A 47 7.41 5.40 -22.49
CA SER A 47 7.92 5.95 -23.74
C SER A 47 7.03 7.06 -24.29
N PHE A 48 7.61 8.05 -24.97
CA PHE A 48 6.88 9.12 -25.63
C PHE A 48 5.86 8.57 -26.64
N ALA A 49 6.22 7.50 -27.34
CA ALA A 49 5.31 6.82 -28.28
C ALA A 49 4.08 6.21 -27.56
N THR A 50 4.24 5.68 -26.35
CA THR A 50 3.12 5.16 -25.57
C THR A 50 2.23 6.28 -25.04
N ALA A 51 2.81 7.40 -24.59
CA ALA A 51 2.09 8.56 -24.06
C ALA A 51 1.45 9.41 -25.15
N GLY A 52 1.99 9.40 -26.37
CA GLY A 52 1.59 10.26 -27.50
C GLY A 52 0.07 10.34 -27.72
N PRO A 53 -0.65 9.22 -27.80
CA PRO A 53 -2.10 9.26 -28.00
C PRO A 53 -2.87 10.02 -26.91
N VAL A 54 -2.42 9.97 -25.63
CA VAL A 54 -3.01 10.74 -24.53
C VAL A 54 -2.61 12.21 -24.62
N LEU A 55 -1.35 12.48 -24.95
CA LEU A 55 -0.86 13.84 -25.18
C LEU A 55 -1.68 14.56 -26.26
N GLU A 56 -2.05 13.89 -27.33
CA GLU A 56 -2.88 14.45 -28.39
C GLU A 56 -4.33 14.65 -27.96
N ALA A 57 -4.93 13.64 -27.33
CA ALA A 57 -6.34 13.65 -26.95
C ALA A 57 -6.68 14.68 -25.87
N LEU A 58 -5.75 14.94 -24.93
CA LEU A 58 -5.94 15.86 -23.81
C LEU A 58 -5.07 17.14 -23.98
N ALA A 59 -5.02 17.68 -25.18
CA ALA A 59 -4.21 18.85 -25.49
C ALA A 59 -4.50 20.07 -24.61
N SER A 60 -5.75 20.28 -24.21
CA SER A 60 -6.19 21.39 -23.32
C SER A 60 -5.84 21.16 -21.82
N GLU A 61 -5.64 19.92 -21.44
CA GLU A 61 -5.39 19.51 -20.03
C GLU A 61 -3.91 19.22 -19.78
N ARG A 62 -3.06 19.35 -20.81
CA ARG A 62 -1.62 19.15 -20.71
C ARG A 62 -0.99 20.16 -19.74
N PRO A 63 -0.05 19.71 -18.89
CA PRO A 63 0.76 20.65 -18.10
C PRO A 63 1.52 21.63 -19.00
N PRO A 64 1.79 22.86 -18.52
CA PRO A 64 2.47 23.89 -19.32
C PRO A 64 3.80 23.45 -19.95
N GLN A 65 4.54 22.57 -19.27
CA GLN A 65 5.81 22.01 -19.73
C GLN A 65 5.65 21.11 -20.99
N LEU A 66 4.44 20.61 -21.22
CA LEU A 66 4.08 19.74 -22.34
C LEU A 66 3.19 20.43 -23.39
N LYS A 67 3.19 21.78 -23.43
CA LYS A 67 2.42 22.54 -24.43
C LYS A 67 2.80 22.14 -25.87
N GLU A 68 4.10 21.95 -26.12
CA GLU A 68 4.66 21.41 -27.37
C GLU A 68 5.44 20.12 -27.03
N PRO A 69 4.75 18.96 -26.94
CA PRO A 69 5.36 17.75 -26.44
C PRO A 69 6.37 17.15 -27.43
N ASN A 70 7.53 16.79 -26.92
CA ASN A 70 8.56 16.03 -27.61
C ASN A 70 9.21 15.03 -26.64
N GLN A 71 10.04 14.14 -27.16
CA GLN A 71 10.65 13.09 -26.36
C GLN A 71 11.48 13.62 -25.17
N GLY A 72 12.14 14.77 -25.36
CA GLY A 72 13.01 15.37 -24.32
C GLY A 72 12.21 15.95 -23.15
N ASN A 73 11.25 16.84 -23.45
CA ASN A 73 10.43 17.47 -22.41
C ASN A 73 9.45 16.48 -21.76
N TRP A 74 8.95 15.48 -22.49
CA TRP A 74 8.18 14.39 -21.94
C TRP A 74 8.94 13.64 -20.85
N LYS A 75 10.17 13.18 -21.18
CA LYS A 75 10.99 12.43 -20.23
C LYS A 75 11.33 13.25 -18.99
N ALA A 76 11.70 14.51 -19.18
CA ALA A 76 12.04 15.40 -18.08
C ALA A 76 10.83 15.66 -17.15
N TRP A 77 9.67 15.96 -17.73
CA TRP A 77 8.44 16.19 -16.98
C TRP A 77 8.01 14.92 -16.22
N ALA A 78 7.89 13.78 -16.89
CA ALA A 78 7.45 12.54 -16.26
C ALA A 78 8.38 12.10 -15.12
N GLN A 79 9.70 12.30 -15.28
CA GLN A 79 10.66 12.03 -14.21
C GLN A 79 10.49 12.99 -13.02
N GLN A 80 10.18 14.25 -13.29
CA GLN A 80 9.92 15.25 -12.24
C GLN A 80 8.64 14.90 -11.48
N GLU A 81 7.55 14.57 -12.17
CA GLU A 81 6.28 14.22 -11.53
C GLU A 81 6.38 12.90 -10.74
N ASP A 82 7.09 11.89 -11.25
CA ASP A 82 7.37 10.68 -10.46
C ASP A 82 8.10 11.01 -9.15
N ASN A 83 9.07 11.94 -9.18
CA ASN A 83 9.74 12.39 -7.96
C ASN A 83 8.78 13.11 -7.00
N VAL A 84 7.90 13.96 -7.51
CA VAL A 84 6.88 14.67 -6.72
C VAL A 84 5.93 13.68 -6.05
N VAL A 85 5.42 12.70 -6.80
CA VAL A 85 4.53 11.66 -6.28
C VAL A 85 5.21 10.84 -5.19
N ARG A 86 6.46 10.44 -5.41
CA ARG A 86 7.23 9.69 -4.38
C ARG A 86 7.53 10.53 -3.13
N ALA A 87 7.76 11.83 -3.26
CA ALA A 87 7.92 12.72 -2.11
C ALA A 87 6.62 12.86 -1.29
N ARG A 88 5.45 12.76 -1.92
CA ARG A 88 4.15 12.76 -1.23
C ARG A 88 3.93 11.52 -0.35
N LEU A 89 4.62 10.40 -0.57
CA LEU A 89 4.61 9.25 0.36
C LEU A 89 5.18 9.62 1.73
N GLU A 90 6.23 10.45 1.78
CA GLU A 90 6.78 10.89 3.05
C GLU A 90 5.78 11.74 3.85
N GLN A 91 4.99 12.56 3.17
CA GLN A 91 3.89 13.29 3.82
C GLN A 91 2.79 12.33 4.28
N GLY A 92 2.45 11.31 3.49
CA GLY A 92 1.51 10.26 3.88
C GLY A 92 1.95 9.49 5.12
N ALA A 93 3.25 9.24 5.28
CA ALA A 93 3.81 8.64 6.49
C ALA A 93 3.61 9.53 7.73
N LEU A 94 3.69 10.85 7.57
CA LEU A 94 3.39 11.80 8.65
C LEU A 94 1.89 11.84 8.97
N ASP A 95 1.03 11.70 7.98
CA ASP A 95 -0.42 11.56 8.21
C ASP A 95 -0.74 10.28 8.98
N SER A 96 -0.07 9.16 8.64
CA SER A 96 -0.17 7.89 9.39
C SER A 96 0.34 8.03 10.83
N MET A 97 1.39 8.84 11.06
CA MET A 97 1.85 9.16 12.42
C MET A 97 0.76 9.88 13.23
N ILE A 98 0.05 10.81 12.62
CA ILE A 98 -1.02 11.53 13.31
C ILE A 98 -2.24 10.62 13.54
N ASN A 99 -2.57 9.73 12.61
CA ASN A 99 -3.59 8.71 12.84
C ASN A 99 -3.21 7.79 14.02
N LEU A 100 -1.96 7.34 14.08
CA LEU A 100 -1.46 6.56 15.23
C LEU A 100 -1.54 7.38 16.52
N LEU A 101 -1.14 8.66 16.49
CA LEU A 101 -1.25 9.55 17.65
C LEU A 101 -2.69 9.62 18.16
N LEU A 102 -3.67 9.83 17.30
CA LEU A 102 -5.06 10.05 17.70
C LEU A 102 -5.77 8.75 18.10
N PHE A 103 -5.54 7.67 17.40
CA PHE A 103 -6.33 6.45 17.51
C PHE A 103 -5.55 5.24 18.04
N GLY A 104 -4.23 5.18 17.87
CA GLY A 104 -3.42 4.04 18.24
C GLY A 104 -3.47 3.70 19.74
N THR A 105 -3.28 2.42 20.06
CA THR A 105 -3.34 1.87 21.43
C THR A 105 -2.03 1.18 21.83
N SER A 106 -1.12 0.94 20.90
CA SER A 106 0.10 0.16 21.13
C SER A 106 1.20 0.93 21.88
N PHE A 107 1.09 2.25 21.95
CA PHE A 107 2.13 3.12 22.56
C PHE A 107 1.65 3.88 23.80
N THR A 108 0.37 3.85 24.14
CA THR A 108 -0.24 4.65 25.21
C THR A 108 -1.42 3.93 25.85
N THR A 109 -1.74 4.28 27.10
CA THR A 109 -2.97 3.89 27.79
C THR A 109 -4.03 4.99 27.80
N GLN A 110 -3.73 6.16 27.22
CA GLN A 110 -4.68 7.27 27.11
C GLN A 110 -5.85 6.92 26.20
N PRO A 111 -7.04 7.48 26.47
CA PRO A 111 -8.20 7.29 25.59
C PRO A 111 -7.91 7.77 24.17
N ARG A 112 -8.59 7.14 23.19
CA ARG A 112 -8.52 7.54 21.78
C ARG A 112 -9.20 8.89 21.58
N VAL A 113 -8.66 9.72 20.69
CA VAL A 113 -9.19 11.06 20.38
C VAL A 113 -10.04 10.97 19.12
N ILE A 114 -11.32 10.61 19.28
CA ILE A 114 -12.26 10.48 18.14
C ILE A 114 -12.71 11.85 17.64
N THR A 115 -12.85 12.82 18.54
CA THR A 115 -13.23 14.19 18.20
C THR A 115 -12.26 15.13 18.89
N MET A 116 -11.50 15.88 18.12
CA MET A 116 -10.57 16.86 18.64
C MET A 116 -11.25 18.23 18.65
N ARG A 117 -11.37 18.84 19.83
CA ARG A 117 -11.93 20.17 20.04
C ARG A 117 -10.85 21.23 20.23
N ASP A 118 -9.74 20.85 20.84
CA ASP A 118 -8.63 21.74 21.16
C ASP A 118 -7.31 20.98 21.11
N PHE A 119 -6.25 21.63 20.65
CA PHE A 119 -4.89 21.10 20.66
C PHE A 119 -4.29 21.04 22.08
N GLU A 120 -4.77 21.90 22.99
CA GLU A 120 -4.36 21.94 24.38
C GLU A 120 -5.15 20.94 25.29
N ASP A 121 -6.01 20.12 24.67
CA ASP A 121 -6.72 19.05 25.40
C ASP A 121 -5.70 18.17 26.14
N PRO A 122 -5.86 17.96 27.47
CA PRO A 122 -4.93 17.20 28.27
C PRO A 122 -4.68 15.79 27.75
N VAL A 123 -5.71 15.13 27.17
CA VAL A 123 -5.57 13.78 26.57
C VAL A 123 -4.69 13.84 25.32
N VAL A 124 -4.87 14.86 24.46
CA VAL A 124 -4.02 15.04 23.28
C VAL A 124 -2.57 15.26 23.68
N GLN A 125 -2.32 16.15 24.67
CA GLN A 125 -0.97 16.44 25.14
C GLN A 125 -0.31 15.22 25.79
N ALA A 126 -1.06 14.43 26.58
CA ALA A 126 -0.56 13.19 27.17
C ALA A 126 -0.21 12.16 26.07
N ARG A 127 -1.05 11.99 25.06
CA ARG A 127 -0.76 11.09 23.92
C ARG A 127 0.46 11.54 23.13
N VAL A 128 0.66 12.85 22.94
CA VAL A 128 1.88 13.38 22.31
C VAL A 128 3.12 13.03 23.13
N ALA A 129 3.06 13.20 24.46
CA ALA A 129 4.17 12.85 25.34
C ALA A 129 4.48 11.33 25.28
N ASP A 130 3.45 10.49 25.33
CA ASP A 130 3.58 9.03 25.24
C ASP A 130 4.16 8.60 23.88
N LEU A 131 3.72 9.22 22.77
CA LEU A 131 4.25 8.91 21.43
C LEU A 131 5.73 9.30 21.31
N VAL A 132 6.12 10.47 21.83
CA VAL A 132 7.52 10.93 21.83
C VAL A 132 8.42 9.96 22.61
N GLU A 133 7.97 9.49 23.79
CA GLU A 133 8.73 8.51 24.55
C GLU A 133 8.77 7.14 23.87
N ALA A 134 7.67 6.71 23.25
CA ALA A 134 7.62 5.46 22.48
C ALA A 134 8.53 5.52 21.22
N LEU A 135 8.63 6.67 20.57
CA LEU A 135 9.56 6.88 19.44
C LEU A 135 11.03 6.89 19.89
N ARG A 136 11.31 7.27 21.13
CA ARG A 136 12.64 7.17 21.72
C ARG A 136 13.10 5.73 21.86
N ASP A 137 12.22 4.85 22.34
CA ASP A 137 12.48 3.41 22.52
C ASP A 137 11.33 2.56 21.95
N PRO A 138 11.25 2.36 20.63
CA PRO A 138 10.13 1.67 19.98
C PRO A 138 10.12 0.16 20.23
N LYS A 139 11.14 -0.40 20.87
CA LYS A 139 11.27 -1.86 21.08
C LYS A 139 11.04 -2.63 19.78
N ASN A 140 10.08 -3.56 19.76
CA ASN A 140 9.71 -4.37 18.60
C ASN A 140 8.45 -3.85 17.88
N ASN A 141 7.97 -2.64 18.19
CA ASN A 141 6.82 -2.08 17.50
C ASN A 141 7.24 -1.57 16.13
N GLU A 142 6.87 -2.30 15.07
CA GLU A 142 7.24 -2.00 13.69
C GLU A 142 6.75 -0.62 13.24
N ARG A 143 5.58 -0.16 13.72
CA ARG A 143 5.02 1.17 13.41
C ARG A 143 5.88 2.29 13.98
N LEU A 144 6.28 2.15 15.24
CA LEU A 144 7.15 3.13 15.91
C LEU A 144 8.57 3.12 15.31
N ILE A 145 9.11 1.94 14.97
CA ILE A 145 10.40 1.83 14.25
C ILE A 145 10.33 2.57 12.91
N PHE A 146 9.27 2.34 12.14
CA PHE A 146 9.04 3.02 10.88
C PHE A 146 9.00 4.55 11.06
N LEU A 147 8.16 5.04 11.97
CA LEU A 147 8.02 6.48 12.23
C LEU A 147 9.33 7.10 12.74
N ARG A 148 10.08 6.41 13.59
CA ARG A 148 11.41 6.87 14.01
C ARG A 148 12.36 7.03 12.83
N ASN A 149 12.37 6.08 11.89
CA ASN A 149 13.19 6.17 10.69
C ASN A 149 12.79 7.37 9.80
N VAL A 150 11.50 7.65 9.67
CA VAL A 150 10.97 8.84 8.96
C VAL A 150 11.44 10.13 9.64
N LEU A 151 11.44 10.21 10.97
CA LEU A 151 11.94 11.36 11.70
C LEU A 151 13.47 11.51 11.53
N GLN A 152 14.21 10.41 11.62
CA GLN A 152 15.67 10.41 11.46
C GLN A 152 16.11 10.85 10.06
N SER A 153 15.39 10.46 9.00
CA SER A 153 15.65 10.92 7.63
C SER A 153 15.51 12.45 7.48
N ARG A 154 14.74 13.09 8.38
CA ARG A 154 14.54 14.54 8.47
C ARG A 154 15.49 15.21 9.48
N GLY A 155 16.47 14.48 10.02
CA GLY A 155 17.41 14.98 11.01
C GLY A 155 16.80 15.21 12.39
N ILE A 156 15.66 14.58 12.70
CA ILE A 156 15.03 14.57 14.02
C ILE A 156 15.35 13.24 14.68
N HIS A 157 16.02 13.28 15.81
CA HIS A 157 16.58 12.10 16.50
C HIS A 157 15.91 11.90 17.87
N PRO A 158 14.73 11.25 17.94
CA PRO A 158 13.99 11.09 19.20
C PRO A 158 14.76 10.29 20.25
N GLU A 159 15.71 9.43 19.86
CA GLU A 159 16.59 8.68 20.74
C GLU A 159 17.58 9.55 21.53
N ARG A 160 17.77 10.81 21.12
CA ARG A 160 18.69 11.76 21.79
C ARG A 160 17.89 12.73 22.66
N PHE A 161 18.39 13.04 23.85
CA PHE A 161 17.73 13.97 24.75
C PHE A 161 17.39 15.32 24.10
N ALA A 162 18.35 15.91 23.38
CA ALA A 162 18.12 17.14 22.63
C ALA A 162 17.12 17.02 21.47
N GLY A 163 16.79 15.81 21.05
CA GLY A 163 15.82 15.53 19.99
C GLY A 163 14.38 15.41 20.49
N LEU A 164 14.15 15.22 21.77
CA LEU A 164 12.80 14.98 22.32
C LEU A 164 11.88 16.20 22.11
N GLU A 165 12.33 17.40 22.52
CA GLU A 165 11.55 18.62 22.33
C GLU A 165 11.30 18.93 20.85
N ARG A 166 12.30 18.68 20.00
CA ARG A 166 12.16 18.84 18.56
C ARG A 166 11.15 17.84 17.98
N THR A 167 11.15 16.59 18.47
CA THR A 167 10.16 15.59 18.11
C THR A 167 8.76 16.02 18.51
N LYS A 168 8.59 16.47 19.76
CA LYS A 168 7.30 16.98 20.27
C LYS A 168 6.76 18.12 19.41
N THR A 169 7.59 19.15 19.16
CA THR A 169 7.21 20.29 18.31
C THR A 169 6.78 19.82 16.94
N PHE A 170 7.57 18.94 16.31
CA PHE A 170 7.28 18.41 14.98
C PHE A 170 5.97 17.61 14.91
N VAL A 171 5.69 16.78 15.93
CA VAL A 171 4.41 16.04 16.03
C VAL A 171 3.24 17.00 16.15
N LEU A 172 3.33 18.01 17.00
CA LEU A 172 2.27 19.03 17.18
C LEU A 172 2.05 19.88 15.91
N GLU A 173 3.09 20.24 15.18
CA GLU A 173 2.99 20.95 13.91
C GLU A 173 2.24 20.11 12.86
N ASN A 174 2.59 18.83 12.75
CA ASN A 174 1.89 17.92 11.84
C ASN A 174 0.45 17.64 12.26
N LEU A 175 0.18 17.55 13.56
CA LEU A 175 -1.20 17.42 14.06
C LEU A 175 -2.05 18.64 13.63
N ARG A 176 -1.53 19.86 13.81
CA ARG A 176 -2.24 21.08 13.35
C ARG A 176 -2.47 21.06 11.85
N ARG A 177 -1.47 20.71 11.07
CA ARG A 177 -1.58 20.59 9.60
C ARG A 177 -2.70 19.60 9.20
N VAL A 178 -2.67 18.37 9.71
CA VAL A 178 -3.65 17.33 9.36
C VAL A 178 -5.07 17.76 9.71
N VAL A 179 -5.27 18.38 10.87
CA VAL A 179 -6.60 18.85 11.31
C VAL A 179 -7.09 20.01 10.43
N GLN A 180 -6.22 20.95 10.08
CA GLN A 180 -6.57 22.05 9.17
C GLN A 180 -6.94 21.53 7.78
N GLU A 181 -6.17 20.58 7.24
CA GLU A 181 -6.48 19.92 5.95
C GLU A 181 -7.84 19.20 6.00
N GLN A 182 -8.13 18.46 7.08
CA GLN A 182 -9.43 17.78 7.25
C GLN A 182 -10.60 18.76 7.33
N ASN A 183 -10.46 19.88 8.04
CA ASN A 183 -11.50 20.90 8.13
C ASN A 183 -11.74 21.55 6.77
N THR A 184 -10.69 21.95 6.05
CA THR A 184 -10.79 22.51 4.69
C THR A 184 -11.50 21.55 3.73
N ILE A 185 -11.19 20.26 3.82
CA ILE A 185 -11.84 19.23 3.01
C ILE A 185 -13.34 19.14 3.36
N ARG A 186 -13.68 19.09 4.65
CA ARG A 186 -15.09 19.02 5.09
C ARG A 186 -15.91 20.23 4.63
N GLU A 187 -15.33 21.43 4.71
CA GLU A 187 -15.95 22.65 4.20
C GLU A 187 -16.20 22.56 2.69
N ARG A 188 -15.19 22.21 1.91
CA ARG A 188 -15.28 22.07 0.44
C ARG A 188 -16.22 20.94 0.01
N PHE A 189 -16.31 19.82 0.75
CA PHE A 189 -17.29 18.77 0.48
C PHE A 189 -18.72 19.22 0.80
N GLY A 190 -18.91 20.02 1.84
CA GLY A 190 -20.21 20.64 2.15
C GLY A 190 -20.69 21.55 1.02
N GLU A 191 -19.79 22.30 0.39
CA GLU A 191 -20.09 23.15 -0.76
C GLU A 191 -20.29 22.34 -2.07
N ALA A 192 -19.56 21.24 -2.28
CA ALA A 192 -19.65 20.41 -3.49
C ALA A 192 -20.91 19.49 -3.52
N GLY A 193 -21.52 19.21 -2.38
CA GLY A 193 -22.74 18.40 -2.28
C GLY A 193 -23.99 19.00 -2.94
N GLY A 194 -23.90 20.24 -3.45
CA GLY A 194 -24.95 20.93 -4.20
C GLY A 194 -24.77 20.94 -5.71
N GLU A 195 -23.67 20.42 -6.26
CA GLU A 195 -23.43 20.43 -7.71
C GLU A 195 -24.06 19.20 -8.38
N SER A 196 -24.99 19.43 -9.29
CA SER A 196 -25.65 18.41 -10.11
C SER A 196 -24.77 17.79 -11.20
N ASP A 197 -23.54 18.27 -11.37
CA ASP A 197 -22.57 17.79 -12.37
C ASP A 197 -21.52 16.85 -11.72
N GLN A 198 -21.72 15.55 -11.89
CA GLN A 198 -20.81 14.50 -11.43
C GLN A 198 -19.34 14.73 -11.90
N LYS A 199 -19.16 15.26 -13.12
CA LYS A 199 -17.84 15.49 -13.70
C LYS A 199 -17.08 16.63 -12.99
N ALA A 200 -17.77 17.71 -12.64
CA ALA A 200 -17.20 18.82 -11.89
C ALA A 200 -16.86 18.42 -10.45
N GLY A 201 -17.71 17.61 -9.81
CA GLY A 201 -17.46 17.07 -8.47
C GLY A 201 -16.25 16.15 -8.40
N LEU A 202 -15.99 15.36 -9.44
CA LEU A 202 -14.85 14.43 -9.52
C LEU A 202 -13.52 15.14 -9.79
N SER A 203 -13.52 16.16 -10.66
CA SER A 203 -12.35 17.01 -10.88
C SER A 203 -11.96 17.78 -9.60
N LYS A 204 -12.95 18.28 -8.85
CA LYS A 204 -12.69 18.91 -7.54
C LYS A 204 -12.14 17.92 -6.51
N ARG A 205 -12.63 16.67 -6.49
CA ARG A 205 -12.09 15.62 -5.60
C ARG A 205 -10.61 15.34 -5.91
N SER A 206 -10.25 15.12 -7.17
CA SER A 206 -8.86 14.93 -7.58
C SER A 206 -7.94 16.06 -7.12
N LEU A 207 -8.36 17.32 -7.32
CA LEU A 207 -7.61 18.48 -6.87
C LEU A 207 -7.41 18.52 -5.35
N MET A 208 -8.40 18.06 -4.57
CA MET A 208 -8.31 18.01 -3.10
C MET A 208 -7.32 16.98 -2.59
N PHE A 209 -7.15 15.87 -3.30
CA PHE A 209 -6.22 14.80 -2.92
C PHE A 209 -4.81 15.00 -3.51
N ARG A 210 -4.67 15.82 -4.56
CA ARG A 210 -3.39 16.07 -5.23
C ARG A 210 -2.35 16.70 -4.30
N ASP A 211 -2.76 17.60 -3.42
CA ASP A 211 -1.87 18.30 -2.50
C ASP A 211 -1.63 17.55 -1.18
N ARG A 212 -2.26 16.38 -1.00
CA ARG A 212 -2.14 15.57 0.21
C ARG A 212 -1.03 14.52 0.11
N GLY A 213 -0.58 14.05 1.27
CA GLY A 213 0.24 12.85 1.37
C GLY A 213 -0.48 11.63 0.80
N ILE A 214 0.28 10.75 0.15
CA ILE A 214 -0.22 9.47 -0.33
C ILE A 214 -0.19 8.48 0.83
N SER A 215 -1.36 8.02 1.25
CA SER A 215 -1.50 7.04 2.32
C SER A 215 -1.17 5.64 1.81
N VAL A 216 -0.45 4.89 2.62
CA VAL A 216 -0.23 3.45 2.38
C VAL A 216 -1.28 2.57 3.03
N ASP A 217 -2.20 3.15 3.84
CA ASP A 217 -3.19 2.37 4.59
C ASP A 217 -4.19 1.67 3.67
N THR A 218 -4.51 0.42 3.99
CA THR A 218 -5.47 -0.42 3.28
C THR A 218 -6.47 -1.05 4.26
N THR A 219 -7.60 -1.53 3.73
CA THR A 219 -8.63 -2.19 4.52
C THR A 219 -9.14 -3.47 3.83
N ILE A 220 -9.68 -4.40 4.61
CA ILE A 220 -10.29 -5.62 4.06
C ILE A 220 -11.55 -5.33 3.24
N LEU A 221 -12.26 -4.22 3.51
CA LEU A 221 -13.49 -3.85 2.82
C LEU A 221 -13.25 -3.51 1.34
N SER A 222 -12.13 -2.85 1.01
CA SER A 222 -11.77 -2.63 -0.40
C SER A 222 -11.60 -3.95 -1.16
N SER A 223 -11.02 -4.96 -0.51
CA SER A 223 -10.88 -6.30 -1.11
C SER A 223 -12.23 -7.01 -1.24
N PHE A 224 -13.15 -6.84 -0.30
CA PHE A 224 -14.55 -7.29 -0.41
C PHE A 224 -15.25 -6.64 -1.60
N GLY A 225 -15.04 -5.33 -1.83
CA GLY A 225 -15.56 -4.63 -3.00
C GLY A 225 -15.13 -5.29 -4.31
N ILE A 226 -13.84 -5.60 -4.43
CA ILE A 226 -13.29 -6.30 -5.60
C ILE A 226 -13.88 -7.72 -5.74
N GLU A 227 -14.05 -8.48 -4.65
CA GLU A 227 -14.70 -9.79 -4.75
C GLU A 227 -16.14 -9.68 -5.25
N GLY A 228 -16.89 -8.68 -4.80
CA GLY A 228 -18.24 -8.40 -5.30
C GLY A 228 -18.27 -8.23 -6.82
N ALA A 229 -17.34 -7.43 -7.37
CA ALA A 229 -17.20 -7.26 -8.80
C ALA A 229 -16.78 -8.55 -9.53
N LEU A 230 -15.82 -9.30 -8.99
CA LEU A 230 -15.39 -10.58 -9.58
C LEU A 230 -16.54 -11.61 -9.60
N ARG A 231 -17.38 -11.63 -8.58
CA ARG A 231 -18.57 -12.48 -8.49
C ARG A 231 -19.59 -12.08 -9.55
N ASP A 232 -19.90 -10.80 -9.69
CA ASP A 232 -20.82 -10.27 -10.70
C ASP A 232 -20.31 -10.58 -12.13
N MET A 233 -19.02 -10.35 -12.40
CA MET A 233 -18.40 -10.70 -13.68
C MET A 233 -18.48 -12.21 -14.00
N LYS A 234 -18.30 -13.08 -12.99
CA LYS A 234 -18.46 -14.52 -13.13
C LYS A 234 -19.90 -14.89 -13.43
N ASP A 235 -20.87 -14.37 -12.64
CA ASP A 235 -22.29 -14.73 -12.74
C ASP A 235 -22.88 -14.26 -14.07
N ARG A 236 -22.34 -13.17 -14.63
CA ARG A 236 -22.67 -12.67 -15.98
C ARG A 236 -21.84 -13.30 -17.10
N ALA A 237 -21.04 -14.32 -16.80
CA ALA A 237 -20.18 -15.03 -17.74
C ALA A 237 -19.15 -14.13 -18.49
N VAL A 238 -18.78 -12.98 -17.91
CA VAL A 238 -17.74 -12.07 -18.43
C VAL A 238 -16.35 -12.68 -18.19
N LEU A 239 -16.13 -13.28 -17.02
CA LEU A 239 -14.92 -14.04 -16.69
C LEU A 239 -15.21 -15.54 -16.71
N ALA A 240 -14.46 -16.28 -17.52
CA ALA A 240 -14.60 -17.71 -17.61
C ALA A 240 -13.94 -18.44 -16.41
N LYS A 241 -14.44 -19.63 -16.09
CA LYS A 241 -13.86 -20.49 -15.06
C LYS A 241 -12.38 -20.77 -15.37
N ARG A 242 -11.52 -20.62 -14.36
CA ARG A 242 -10.07 -20.89 -14.43
C ARG A 242 -9.33 -20.11 -15.53
N SER A 243 -9.85 -18.94 -15.91
CA SER A 243 -9.27 -18.12 -16.99
C SER A 243 -8.18 -17.15 -16.51
N ILE A 244 -8.04 -16.95 -15.19
CA ILE A 244 -7.09 -16.01 -14.60
C ILE A 244 -5.86 -16.77 -14.09
N THR A 245 -4.71 -16.39 -14.62
CA THR A 245 -3.40 -16.97 -14.27
C THR A 245 -2.40 -15.92 -13.83
N ARG A 246 -2.57 -14.67 -14.27
CA ARG A 246 -1.65 -13.58 -13.95
C ARG A 246 -2.39 -12.29 -13.62
N VAL A 247 -2.16 -11.80 -12.40
CA VAL A 247 -2.85 -10.62 -11.86
C VAL A 247 -1.83 -9.58 -11.41
N ALA A 248 -2.13 -8.30 -11.63
CA ALA A 248 -1.43 -7.22 -10.96
C ALA A 248 -2.33 -6.55 -9.92
N VAL A 249 -1.74 -6.21 -8.77
CA VAL A 249 -2.36 -5.39 -7.73
C VAL A 249 -1.53 -4.11 -7.60
N ILE A 250 -2.13 -2.97 -7.88
CA ILE A 250 -1.48 -1.65 -7.83
C ILE A 250 -1.83 -1.01 -6.47
N GLY A 251 -0.81 -0.62 -5.71
CA GLY A 251 -0.98 -0.03 -4.40
C GLY A 251 -1.55 -1.00 -3.36
N PRO A 252 -0.93 -2.21 -3.15
CA PRO A 252 -1.44 -3.18 -2.19
C PRO A 252 -1.50 -2.65 -0.76
N GLY A 253 -0.71 -1.64 -0.44
CA GLY A 253 -0.70 -0.95 0.83
C GLY A 253 -0.20 -1.76 2.03
N LEU A 254 -0.17 -1.09 3.17
CA LEU A 254 0.06 -1.67 4.50
C LEU A 254 -1.12 -1.29 5.40
N ASP A 255 -1.52 -2.21 6.25
CA ASP A 255 -2.41 -1.93 7.36
C ASP A 255 -1.58 -1.31 8.50
N PHE A 256 -1.34 0.01 8.37
CA PHE A 256 -0.53 0.75 9.34
C PHE A 256 -1.36 1.20 10.54
N THR A 257 -2.45 1.91 10.26
CA THR A 257 -3.43 2.32 11.28
C THR A 257 -4.76 2.47 10.57
N ASP A 258 -5.75 1.70 10.95
CA ASP A 258 -7.07 1.86 10.37
C ASP A 258 -7.57 3.29 10.58
N LYS A 259 -7.93 3.97 9.49
CA LYS A 259 -8.40 5.38 9.52
C LYS A 259 -9.73 5.57 10.22
N GLY A 260 -10.56 4.54 10.28
CA GLY A 260 -11.85 4.59 10.98
C GLY A 260 -11.71 4.33 12.46
N PHE A 261 -10.96 3.30 12.83
CA PHE A 261 -10.94 2.77 14.19
C PHE A 261 -9.55 2.74 14.84
N GLY A 262 -8.48 2.94 14.04
CA GLY A 262 -7.12 3.10 14.54
C GLY A 262 -6.53 1.85 15.18
N TYR A 263 -6.86 0.67 14.69
CA TYR A 263 -6.29 -0.56 15.23
C TYR A 263 -4.82 -0.70 14.86
N ASP A 264 -4.00 -0.93 15.88
CA ASP A 264 -2.54 -1.02 15.76
C ASP A 264 -1.93 -2.09 16.69
N PHE A 265 -2.76 -2.91 17.37
CA PHE A 265 -2.32 -3.89 18.37
C PHE A 265 -1.72 -5.18 17.79
N TYR A 266 -1.61 -5.28 16.49
CA TYR A 266 -1.02 -6.40 15.74
C TYR A 266 0.13 -5.91 14.84
N PRO A 267 1.02 -6.82 14.36
CA PRO A 267 2.12 -6.46 13.46
C PRO A 267 1.64 -5.78 12.17
N LEU A 268 2.51 -5.01 11.52
CA LEU A 268 2.24 -4.50 10.18
C LEU A 268 1.92 -5.67 9.24
N GLN A 269 0.95 -5.47 8.37
CA GLN A 269 0.53 -6.49 7.41
C GLN A 269 0.05 -5.88 6.10
N THR A 270 0.11 -6.65 5.03
CA THR A 270 -0.58 -6.38 3.77
C THR A 270 -1.61 -7.46 3.51
N LEU A 271 -2.77 -7.07 3.01
CA LEU A 271 -3.92 -7.98 2.83
C LEU A 271 -4.23 -8.19 1.35
N GLN A 272 -4.27 -7.12 0.58
CA GLN A 272 -4.93 -7.08 -0.71
C GLN A 272 -4.41 -8.11 -1.72
N PRO A 273 -3.10 -8.35 -1.91
CA PRO A 273 -2.63 -9.37 -2.86
C PRO A 273 -3.14 -10.77 -2.54
N PHE A 274 -3.19 -11.09 -1.24
CA PHE A 274 -3.64 -12.39 -0.75
C PHE A 274 -5.17 -12.51 -0.78
N ALA A 275 -5.88 -11.41 -0.51
CA ALA A 275 -7.33 -11.34 -0.60
C ALA A 275 -7.80 -11.56 -2.05
N ILE A 276 -7.13 -10.96 -3.02
CA ILE A 276 -7.41 -11.16 -4.44
C ILE A 276 -7.13 -12.61 -4.86
N TYR A 277 -6.00 -13.17 -4.43
CA TYR A 277 -5.68 -14.58 -4.69
C TYR A 277 -6.78 -15.50 -4.15
N ASP A 278 -7.16 -15.34 -2.88
CA ASP A 278 -8.20 -16.14 -2.21
C ASP A 278 -9.55 -16.02 -2.93
N SER A 279 -9.98 -14.81 -3.26
CA SER A 279 -11.22 -14.54 -3.99
C SER A 279 -11.24 -15.20 -5.36
N LEU A 280 -10.17 -15.15 -6.13
CA LEU A 280 -10.07 -15.76 -7.45
C LEU A 280 -10.19 -17.31 -7.37
N VAL A 281 -9.57 -17.91 -6.37
CA VAL A 281 -9.65 -19.37 -6.15
C VAL A 281 -11.04 -19.76 -5.65
N ARG A 282 -11.58 -19.10 -4.63
CA ARG A 282 -12.91 -19.36 -4.06
C ARG A 282 -14.03 -19.23 -5.10
N LEU A 283 -13.93 -18.23 -5.97
CA LEU A 283 -14.89 -18.04 -7.06
C LEU A 283 -14.67 -19.00 -8.23
N GLY A 284 -13.62 -19.81 -8.23
CA GLY A 284 -13.27 -20.73 -9.31
C GLY A 284 -12.82 -20.05 -10.59
N LEU A 285 -12.39 -18.77 -10.51
CA LEU A 285 -11.84 -17.99 -11.63
C LEU A 285 -10.38 -18.34 -11.91
N ALA A 286 -9.69 -18.91 -10.94
CA ALA A 286 -8.31 -19.36 -11.06
C ALA A 286 -8.09 -20.72 -10.42
N GLU A 287 -7.02 -21.42 -10.80
CA GLU A 287 -6.61 -22.68 -10.16
C GLU A 287 -5.61 -22.41 -9.04
N PRO A 288 -5.76 -23.06 -7.86
CA PRO A 288 -4.78 -22.99 -6.80
C PRO A 288 -3.37 -23.33 -7.29
N GLY A 289 -2.38 -22.56 -6.88
CA GLY A 289 -0.97 -22.76 -7.25
C GLY A 289 -0.60 -22.35 -8.69
N LYS A 290 -1.56 -21.93 -9.51
CA LYS A 290 -1.29 -21.49 -10.90
C LYS A 290 -1.45 -19.99 -11.10
N ILE A 291 -1.61 -19.22 -10.04
CA ILE A 291 -1.75 -17.76 -10.09
C ILE A 291 -0.39 -17.12 -9.79
N GLU A 292 0.03 -16.20 -10.64
CA GLU A 292 1.11 -15.25 -10.36
C GLU A 292 0.49 -13.89 -10.02
N VAL A 293 0.79 -13.35 -8.84
CA VAL A 293 0.39 -12.00 -8.42
C VAL A 293 1.60 -11.09 -8.46
N ILE A 294 1.51 -9.97 -9.17
CA ILE A 294 2.53 -8.91 -9.14
C ILE A 294 1.97 -7.75 -8.33
N ALA A 295 2.62 -7.42 -7.23
CA ALA A 295 2.26 -6.30 -6.38
C ALA A 295 3.09 -5.07 -6.80
N PHE A 296 2.48 -4.14 -7.51
CA PHE A 296 3.09 -2.86 -7.90
C PHE A 296 2.88 -1.83 -6.81
N ASP A 297 3.94 -1.25 -6.30
CA ASP A 297 3.88 -0.15 -5.36
C ASP A 297 5.03 0.83 -5.60
N ILE A 298 4.85 2.07 -5.15
CA ILE A 298 5.91 3.10 -5.13
C ILE A 298 6.50 3.27 -3.72
N SER A 299 5.83 2.74 -2.70
CA SER A 299 6.30 2.76 -1.31
C SER A 299 7.33 1.68 -1.06
N GLN A 300 8.54 2.08 -0.68
CA GLN A 300 9.60 1.14 -0.35
C GLN A 300 9.25 0.31 0.91
N GLU A 301 8.49 0.86 1.83
CA GLU A 301 8.03 0.18 3.04
C GLU A 301 7.11 -1.00 2.71
N VAL A 302 6.15 -0.79 1.81
CA VAL A 302 5.24 -1.85 1.32
C VAL A 302 6.04 -2.94 0.62
N LEU A 303 6.92 -2.54 -0.29
CA LEU A 303 7.74 -3.47 -1.06
C LEU A 303 8.69 -4.29 -0.17
N GLU A 304 9.32 -3.64 0.81
CA GLU A 304 10.23 -4.30 1.74
C GLU A 304 9.49 -5.24 2.71
N HIS A 305 8.28 -4.85 3.16
CA HIS A 305 7.42 -5.71 3.94
C HIS A 305 7.09 -7.01 3.17
N LEU A 306 6.68 -6.90 1.91
CA LEU A 306 6.40 -8.05 1.05
C LEU A 306 7.65 -8.90 0.78
N ARG A 307 8.84 -8.27 0.59
CA ARG A 307 10.11 -9.01 0.43
C ARG A 307 10.43 -9.81 1.68
N ARG A 308 10.34 -9.21 2.88
CA ARG A 308 10.56 -9.92 4.15
C ARG A 308 9.56 -11.07 4.35
N ALA A 309 8.29 -10.88 3.98
CA ALA A 309 7.31 -11.96 4.02
C ALA A 309 7.73 -13.13 3.10
N ARG A 310 8.21 -12.84 1.90
CA ARG A 310 8.73 -13.84 0.97
C ARG A 310 9.99 -14.54 1.48
N ASP A 311 10.98 -13.78 2.01
CA ASP A 311 12.21 -14.36 2.58
C ASP A 311 11.91 -15.32 3.74
N ARG A 312 10.85 -15.09 4.51
CA ARG A 312 10.35 -16.03 5.54
C ARG A 312 9.64 -17.23 4.91
N ALA A 313 8.82 -17.01 3.91
CA ALA A 313 8.12 -18.07 3.20
C ALA A 313 9.09 -19.03 2.48
N GLU A 314 10.23 -18.56 1.96
CA GLU A 314 11.30 -19.40 1.41
C GLU A 314 11.91 -20.35 2.46
N LYS A 315 11.78 -20.02 3.75
CA LYS A 315 12.18 -20.88 4.88
C LYS A 315 11.04 -21.76 5.39
N GLY A 316 9.89 -21.74 4.73
CA GLY A 316 8.71 -22.51 5.12
C GLY A 316 7.83 -21.86 6.18
N GLU A 317 8.05 -20.57 6.50
CA GLU A 317 7.25 -19.83 7.48
C GLU A 317 5.95 -19.30 6.84
N ASN A 318 4.84 -19.47 7.56
CA ASN A 318 3.55 -18.88 7.18
C ASN A 318 3.54 -17.36 7.39
N TYR A 319 2.73 -16.66 6.63
CA TYR A 319 2.44 -15.24 6.81
C TYR A 319 1.13 -15.08 7.58
N VAL A 320 1.22 -14.64 8.84
CA VAL A 320 0.04 -14.50 9.70
C VAL A 320 -0.61 -13.13 9.47
N VAL A 321 -1.92 -13.17 9.24
CA VAL A 321 -2.76 -11.99 9.05
C VAL A 321 -3.80 -11.93 10.17
N GLN A 322 -3.92 -10.77 10.80
CA GLN A 322 -4.92 -10.46 11.81
C GLN A 322 -6.12 -9.77 11.16
N LEU A 323 -7.31 -10.16 11.56
CA LEU A 323 -8.57 -9.68 10.97
C LEU A 323 -9.49 -9.17 12.08
N PRO A 324 -9.23 -7.97 12.62
CA PRO A 324 -10.16 -7.33 13.53
C PRO A 324 -11.41 -6.87 12.78
N ARG A 325 -12.58 -6.96 13.44
CA ARG A 325 -13.87 -6.47 12.95
C ARG A 325 -14.60 -5.78 14.10
N GLU A 326 -15.01 -4.59 13.85
CA GLU A 326 -15.82 -3.83 14.81
C GLU A 326 -17.23 -4.41 14.95
N SER A 327 -17.89 -4.06 16.03
CA SER A 327 -19.33 -4.32 16.24
C SER A 327 -20.26 -3.43 15.38
N TRP A 328 -19.66 -2.55 14.55
CA TRP A 328 -20.42 -1.71 13.62
C TRP A 328 -21.19 -2.60 12.62
N PRO A 329 -22.41 -2.23 12.21
CA PRO A 329 -23.24 -3.09 11.37
C PRO A 329 -22.71 -3.17 9.94
N TRP A 330 -21.82 -4.09 9.70
CA TRP A 330 -21.41 -4.49 8.36
C TRP A 330 -22.57 -5.16 7.64
N ALA A 331 -22.67 -5.02 6.33
CA ALA A 331 -23.56 -5.82 5.51
C ALA A 331 -23.29 -7.32 5.71
N ALA A 332 -24.31 -8.14 5.63
CA ALA A 332 -24.19 -9.59 5.85
C ALA A 332 -23.14 -10.21 4.94
N GLU A 333 -23.11 -9.81 3.67
CA GLU A 333 -22.16 -10.27 2.66
C GLU A 333 -20.71 -9.89 3.01
N ALA A 334 -20.49 -8.70 3.60
CA ALA A 334 -19.18 -8.26 4.06
C ALA A 334 -18.71 -9.09 5.27
N VAL A 335 -19.62 -9.44 6.19
CA VAL A 335 -19.35 -10.34 7.31
C VAL A 335 -19.01 -11.76 6.80
N ASP A 336 -19.74 -12.27 5.83
CA ASP A 336 -19.48 -13.59 5.23
C ASP A 336 -18.15 -13.61 4.48
N TYR A 337 -17.80 -12.54 3.78
CA TYR A 337 -16.47 -12.37 3.19
C TYR A 337 -15.37 -12.38 4.26
N TRP A 338 -15.53 -11.60 5.32
CA TRP A 338 -14.59 -11.56 6.43
C TRP A 338 -14.40 -12.96 7.08
N ARG A 339 -15.49 -13.74 7.24
CA ARG A 339 -15.43 -15.11 7.77
C ARG A 339 -14.73 -16.07 6.82
N SER A 340 -14.96 -15.95 5.52
CA SER A 340 -14.46 -16.86 4.49
C SER A 340 -13.05 -16.56 4.00
N PHE A 341 -12.55 -15.31 4.22
CA PHE A 341 -11.19 -14.94 3.80
C PHE A 341 -10.15 -15.92 4.35
N GLY A 342 -9.27 -16.37 3.48
CA GLY A 342 -8.19 -17.28 3.80
C GLY A 342 -8.59 -18.78 3.72
N GLY A 343 -9.86 -19.08 3.40
CA GLY A 343 -10.35 -20.47 3.35
C GLY A 343 -9.57 -21.33 2.35
N GLU A 344 -9.16 -20.76 1.23
CA GLU A 344 -8.44 -21.49 0.17
C GLU A 344 -6.90 -21.34 0.27
N ILE A 345 -6.39 -20.38 1.05
CA ILE A 345 -4.97 -20.02 1.03
C ILE A 345 -4.25 -20.14 2.38
N ALA A 346 -5.00 -20.37 3.45
CA ALA A 346 -4.46 -20.25 4.81
C ALA A 346 -5.06 -21.31 5.75
N THR A 347 -4.54 -21.38 6.95
CA THR A 347 -5.10 -22.13 8.07
C THR A 347 -5.50 -21.16 9.20
N PRO A 348 -6.63 -21.38 9.90
CA PRO A 348 -6.99 -20.60 11.08
C PRO A 348 -5.93 -20.73 12.17
N VAL A 349 -5.60 -19.61 12.82
CA VAL A 349 -4.70 -19.56 13.99
C VAL A 349 -5.32 -18.69 15.09
N ALA A 350 -4.80 -18.77 16.30
CA ALA A 350 -5.24 -17.94 17.41
C ALA A 350 -4.94 -16.45 17.09
N PRO A 351 -5.94 -15.55 17.19
CA PRO A 351 -5.71 -14.14 16.98
C PRO A 351 -5.00 -13.51 18.17
N ILE A 352 -4.29 -12.41 17.91
CA ILE A 352 -3.79 -11.52 18.96
C ILE A 352 -5.00 -10.89 19.65
N GLN A 353 -5.03 -10.94 20.97
CA GLN A 353 -6.13 -10.38 21.74
C GLN A 353 -6.04 -8.84 21.73
N PRO A 354 -7.17 -8.15 21.48
CA PRO A 354 -7.19 -6.71 21.55
C PRO A 354 -6.98 -6.23 22.98
N PRO A 355 -6.40 -5.04 23.19
CA PRO A 355 -6.30 -4.45 24.52
C PRO A 355 -7.70 -4.18 25.10
N PRO A 356 -7.86 -4.15 26.44
CA PRO A 356 -9.15 -3.97 27.11
C PRO A 356 -9.92 -2.71 26.68
N ALA A 357 -9.21 -1.68 26.24
CA ALA A 357 -9.81 -0.44 25.73
C ALA A 357 -10.61 -0.62 24.42
N LEU A 358 -10.47 -1.77 23.74
CA LEU A 358 -11.16 -2.11 22.50
C LEU A 358 -12.23 -3.19 22.72
N ASN A 359 -13.11 -2.96 23.72
CA ASN A 359 -14.20 -3.88 24.04
C ASN A 359 -15.18 -4.04 22.85
N GLY A 360 -15.63 -5.28 22.60
CA GLY A 360 -16.61 -5.60 21.56
C GLY A 360 -16.00 -5.81 20.17
N LEU A 361 -14.65 -5.80 20.05
CA LEU A 361 -13.97 -6.12 18.82
C LEU A 361 -13.96 -7.63 18.61
N GLU A 362 -14.49 -8.10 17.49
CA GLU A 362 -14.29 -9.48 17.04
C GLU A 362 -12.92 -9.62 16.36
N THR A 363 -12.20 -10.69 16.66
CA THR A 363 -10.89 -10.95 16.07
C THR A 363 -10.80 -12.36 15.54
N ARG A 364 -10.18 -12.53 14.41
CA ARG A 364 -9.71 -13.81 13.88
C ARG A 364 -8.34 -13.63 13.25
N ALA A 365 -7.63 -14.73 13.05
CA ALA A 365 -6.35 -14.70 12.35
C ALA A 365 -6.20 -15.91 11.47
N VAL A 366 -5.45 -15.76 10.38
CA VAL A 366 -5.13 -16.81 9.45
C VAL A 366 -3.64 -16.83 9.13
N ALA A 367 -3.09 -18.02 8.99
CA ALA A 367 -1.70 -18.25 8.59
C ALA A 367 -1.66 -18.63 7.11
N ILE A 368 -1.33 -17.67 6.25
CA ILE A 368 -1.23 -17.85 4.79
C ILE A 368 -0.04 -18.75 4.50
N ARG A 369 -0.27 -19.76 3.65
CA ARG A 369 0.74 -20.76 3.31
C ARG A 369 1.91 -20.15 2.52
N PRO A 370 3.15 -20.67 2.70
CA PRO A 370 4.34 -20.16 2.04
C PRO A 370 4.24 -20.10 0.51
N GLU A 371 3.67 -21.11 -0.13
CA GLU A 371 3.52 -21.14 -1.59
C GLU A 371 2.63 -20.01 -2.13
N VAL A 372 1.63 -19.58 -1.36
CA VAL A 372 0.78 -18.44 -1.71
C VAL A 372 1.57 -17.13 -1.57
N VAL A 373 2.32 -16.98 -0.48
CA VAL A 373 3.20 -15.80 -0.28
C VAL A 373 4.23 -15.71 -1.40
N LEU A 374 4.82 -16.83 -1.81
CA LEU A 374 5.81 -16.90 -2.88
C LEU A 374 5.22 -16.64 -4.28
N SER A 375 3.91 -16.79 -4.48
CA SER A 375 3.24 -16.42 -5.72
C SER A 375 3.12 -14.90 -5.90
N CYS A 376 3.21 -14.12 -4.81
CA CYS A 376 3.14 -12.66 -4.81
C CYS A 376 4.55 -12.05 -4.94
N LYS A 377 4.79 -11.27 -6.01
CA LYS A 377 6.09 -10.65 -6.31
C LYS A 377 5.98 -9.13 -6.20
N PRO A 378 6.66 -8.50 -5.22
CA PRO A 378 6.69 -7.04 -5.11
C PRO A 378 7.58 -6.42 -6.19
N VAL A 379 7.10 -5.35 -6.81
CA VAL A 379 7.79 -4.62 -7.88
C VAL A 379 7.60 -3.12 -7.67
N ASP A 380 8.71 -2.38 -7.60
CA ASP A 380 8.68 -0.92 -7.61
C ASP A 380 8.25 -0.44 -9.00
N LEU A 381 7.08 0.19 -9.07
CA LEU A 381 6.53 0.73 -10.30
C LEU A 381 5.51 1.84 -10.01
N ASN A 382 5.76 3.01 -10.56
CA ASN A 382 4.73 4.03 -10.71
C ASN A 382 3.98 3.78 -12.03
N VAL A 383 2.79 3.22 -11.94
CA VAL A 383 1.99 2.85 -13.12
C VAL A 383 1.60 4.03 -14.00
N VAL A 384 1.69 5.27 -13.49
CA VAL A 384 1.40 6.47 -14.26
C VAL A 384 2.58 6.84 -15.17
N PHE A 385 3.80 6.78 -14.65
CA PHE A 385 4.98 7.35 -15.30
C PHE A 385 6.04 6.33 -15.72
N GLU A 386 6.01 5.11 -15.17
CA GLU A 386 7.04 4.11 -15.41
C GLU A 386 6.53 2.92 -16.24
N GLN A 387 7.41 2.33 -17.03
CA GLN A 387 7.12 1.18 -17.88
C GLN A 387 7.57 -0.13 -17.23
N PHE A 388 6.70 -1.14 -17.26
CA PHE A 388 7.02 -2.50 -16.83
C PHE A 388 7.37 -3.38 -18.03
N ALA A 389 8.65 -3.65 -18.24
CA ALA A 389 9.14 -4.42 -19.38
C ALA A 389 8.67 -5.88 -19.41
N GLY A 390 8.31 -6.46 -18.26
CA GLY A 390 7.89 -7.86 -18.14
C GLY A 390 6.52 -8.19 -18.75
N SER A 391 5.73 -7.18 -19.17
CA SER A 391 4.41 -7.39 -19.78
C SER A 391 4.49 -7.75 -21.28
N ALA A 392 5.54 -7.35 -21.97
CA ALA A 392 5.67 -7.60 -23.41
C ALA A 392 5.69 -9.11 -23.75
N THR A 393 6.25 -9.93 -22.86
CA THR A 393 6.32 -11.39 -23.02
C THR A 393 5.22 -12.15 -22.29
N LYS A 394 4.60 -11.54 -21.26
CA LYS A 394 3.56 -12.18 -20.45
C LYS A 394 2.58 -11.12 -19.92
N PRO A 395 1.54 -10.77 -20.68
CA PRO A 395 0.55 -9.77 -20.24
C PRO A 395 -0.30 -10.26 -19.09
N PHE A 396 -0.99 -9.35 -18.41
CA PHE A 396 -1.91 -9.65 -17.31
C PHE A 396 -3.29 -10.00 -17.82
N ASP A 397 -3.95 -10.94 -17.16
CA ASP A 397 -5.37 -11.25 -17.34
C ASP A 397 -6.25 -10.20 -16.67
N LEU A 398 -5.80 -9.75 -15.49
CA LEU A 398 -6.53 -8.85 -14.60
C LEU A 398 -5.55 -7.90 -13.92
N ILE A 399 -5.93 -6.64 -13.83
CA ILE A 399 -5.23 -5.62 -13.01
C ILE A 399 -6.24 -5.03 -12.05
N ILE A 400 -5.83 -4.74 -10.81
CA ILE A 400 -6.67 -4.21 -9.75
C ILE A 400 -5.95 -3.03 -9.09
N ALA A 401 -6.71 -1.95 -8.87
CA ALA A 401 -6.27 -0.82 -8.05
C ALA A 401 -7.44 -0.28 -7.23
N THR A 402 -7.24 -0.03 -5.96
CA THR A 402 -8.26 0.59 -5.10
C THR A 402 -7.68 1.79 -4.37
N ASN A 403 -8.37 2.93 -4.44
CA ASN A 403 -7.98 4.19 -3.79
C ASN A 403 -6.57 4.69 -4.22
N VAL A 404 -6.17 4.43 -5.47
CA VAL A 404 -4.86 4.81 -6.01
C VAL A 404 -4.97 6.07 -6.86
N PHE A 405 -5.93 6.11 -7.78
CA PHE A 405 -5.98 7.16 -8.80
C PHE A 405 -6.60 8.48 -8.33
N LEU A 406 -7.21 8.49 -7.15
CA LEU A 406 -7.68 9.71 -6.51
C LEU A 406 -6.55 10.73 -6.23
N TYR A 407 -5.31 10.29 -6.19
CA TYR A 407 -4.12 11.13 -5.97
C TYR A 407 -3.57 11.80 -7.24
N TYR A 408 -4.13 11.49 -8.41
CA TYR A 408 -3.67 11.91 -9.74
C TYR A 408 -4.72 12.77 -10.44
N ASP A 409 -4.27 13.73 -11.24
CA ASP A 409 -5.19 14.54 -12.05
C ASP A 409 -5.71 13.76 -13.28
N THR A 410 -6.64 14.37 -14.02
CA THR A 410 -7.30 13.77 -15.19
C THR A 410 -6.29 13.34 -16.26
N PHE A 411 -5.25 14.15 -16.51
CA PHE A 411 -4.22 13.84 -17.49
C PHE A 411 -3.36 12.65 -17.05
N GLU A 412 -2.93 12.64 -15.79
CA GLU A 412 -2.17 11.55 -15.17
C GLU A 412 -2.97 10.25 -15.11
N GLN A 413 -4.28 10.33 -14.79
CA GLN A 413 -5.19 9.17 -14.80
C GLN A 413 -5.33 8.57 -16.21
N ALA A 414 -5.41 9.40 -17.25
CA ALA A 414 -5.44 8.93 -18.63
C ALA A 414 -4.11 8.28 -19.04
N LEU A 415 -2.96 8.82 -18.60
CA LEU A 415 -1.65 8.17 -18.78
C LEU A 415 -1.60 6.81 -18.11
N ALA A 416 -2.11 6.70 -16.89
CA ALA A 416 -2.20 5.43 -16.17
C ALA A 416 -3.04 4.41 -16.93
N LEU A 417 -4.24 4.79 -17.41
CA LEU A 417 -5.10 3.92 -18.24
C LEU A 417 -4.37 3.47 -19.50
N ARG A 418 -3.66 4.37 -20.17
CA ARG A 418 -2.88 4.03 -21.37
C ARG A 418 -1.77 3.05 -21.04
N ASN A 419 -1.05 3.24 -19.93
CA ASN A 419 -0.02 2.31 -19.49
C ASN A 419 -0.61 0.94 -19.12
N ILE A 420 -1.68 0.93 -18.31
CA ILE A 420 -2.43 -0.30 -17.95
C ILE A 420 -2.86 -1.07 -19.19
N SER A 421 -3.32 -0.39 -20.26
CA SER A 421 -3.67 -1.08 -21.50
C SER A 421 -2.49 -1.83 -22.10
N THR A 422 -1.27 -1.34 -21.98
CA THR A 422 -0.07 -2.04 -22.47
C THR A 422 0.30 -3.28 -21.64
N LEU A 423 -0.12 -3.30 -20.39
CA LEU A 423 0.14 -4.39 -19.45
C LEU A 423 -0.86 -5.55 -19.57
N LEU A 424 -2.11 -5.25 -19.92
CA LEU A 424 -3.17 -6.25 -20.06
C LEU A 424 -3.06 -7.02 -21.39
N LYS A 425 -3.55 -8.26 -21.43
CA LYS A 425 -3.86 -8.95 -22.70
C LYS A 425 -5.05 -8.29 -23.39
N PRO A 426 -5.20 -8.39 -24.72
CA PRO A 426 -6.45 -8.00 -25.40
C PRO A 426 -7.66 -8.66 -24.73
N GLY A 427 -8.71 -7.89 -24.43
CA GLY A 427 -9.89 -8.37 -23.70
C GLY A 427 -9.68 -8.56 -22.20
N GLY A 428 -8.48 -8.32 -21.67
CA GLY A 428 -8.20 -8.36 -20.23
C GLY A 428 -8.87 -7.19 -19.48
N PHE A 429 -9.04 -7.33 -18.16
CA PHE A 429 -9.78 -6.37 -17.36
C PHE A 429 -8.91 -5.62 -16.36
N PHE A 430 -9.27 -4.37 -16.14
CA PHE A 430 -8.81 -3.55 -15.03
C PHE A 430 -10.01 -3.19 -14.14
N LEU A 431 -9.91 -3.48 -12.83
CA LEU A 431 -10.92 -3.17 -11.83
C LEU A 431 -10.40 -2.08 -10.88
N THR A 432 -11.23 -1.07 -10.65
CA THR A 432 -10.92 0.02 -9.73
C THR A 432 -12.18 0.59 -9.07
N ASN A 433 -12.07 1.08 -7.85
CA ASN A 433 -13.13 1.87 -7.22
C ASN A 433 -12.96 3.38 -7.47
N ASP A 434 -11.90 3.78 -8.16
CA ASP A 434 -11.71 5.16 -8.61
C ASP A 434 -12.48 5.40 -9.92
N TRP A 435 -13.19 6.53 -10.00
CA TRP A 435 -13.72 6.98 -11.28
C TRP A 435 -12.58 7.55 -12.13
N LEU A 436 -12.49 7.13 -13.40
CA LEU A 436 -11.43 7.54 -14.31
C LEU A 436 -12.00 8.18 -15.58
N PRO A 437 -11.26 9.09 -16.24
CA PRO A 437 -11.74 9.75 -17.44
C PRO A 437 -11.85 8.76 -18.61
N HIS A 438 -12.92 8.90 -19.39
CA HIS A 438 -13.09 8.12 -20.61
C HIS A 438 -12.34 8.78 -21.77
N VAL A 439 -11.16 8.27 -22.10
CA VAL A 439 -10.31 8.74 -23.22
C VAL A 439 -10.07 7.56 -24.14
N SER A 440 -10.68 7.58 -25.34
CA SER A 440 -10.66 6.45 -26.30
C SER A 440 -9.23 6.06 -26.72
N GLN A 441 -8.32 7.02 -26.79
CA GLN A 441 -6.91 6.82 -27.13
C GLN A 441 -6.15 5.99 -26.09
N THR A 442 -6.69 5.78 -24.90
CA THR A 442 -6.09 4.88 -23.89
C THR A 442 -6.20 3.41 -24.27
N GLN A 443 -7.06 3.04 -25.23
CA GLN A 443 -7.44 1.66 -25.57
C GLN A 443 -8.10 0.91 -24.40
N MET A 444 -8.64 1.64 -23.44
CA MET A 444 -9.44 1.11 -22.34
C MET A 444 -10.86 1.63 -22.44
N ARG A 445 -11.81 0.73 -22.28
CA ARG A 445 -13.24 1.05 -22.30
C ARG A 445 -13.86 0.66 -20.96
N SER A 446 -14.52 1.61 -20.31
CA SER A 446 -15.41 1.30 -19.19
C SER A 446 -16.62 0.54 -19.72
N THR A 447 -16.83 -0.67 -19.25
CA THR A 447 -17.90 -1.56 -19.73
C THR A 447 -19.10 -1.58 -18.78
N GLU A 448 -18.83 -1.53 -17.48
CA GLU A 448 -19.83 -1.67 -16.41
C GLU A 448 -19.25 -1.26 -15.06
N TYR A 449 -20.06 -1.32 -14.02
CA TYR A 449 -19.63 -1.22 -12.61
C TYR A 449 -20.48 -2.10 -11.71
N THR A 450 -19.93 -2.51 -10.57
CA THR A 450 -20.63 -3.23 -9.52
C THR A 450 -20.73 -2.34 -8.28
N PRO A 451 -21.94 -1.97 -7.83
CA PRO A 451 -22.11 -1.30 -6.54
C PRO A 451 -21.95 -2.32 -5.40
N VAL A 452 -21.13 -2.02 -4.42
CA VAL A 452 -20.91 -2.86 -3.25
C VAL A 452 -21.16 -2.07 -1.97
N ARG A 453 -22.00 -2.59 -1.09
CA ARG A 453 -22.30 -1.98 0.21
C ARG A 453 -21.49 -2.63 1.31
N TYR A 454 -20.87 -1.82 2.15
CA TYR A 454 -20.10 -2.29 3.30
C TYR A 454 -20.94 -2.43 4.57
N GLY A 455 -22.05 -1.68 4.67
CA GLY A 455 -22.93 -1.68 5.80
C GLY A 455 -24.36 -1.29 5.46
N GLU A 456 -25.17 -1.02 6.49
CA GLU A 456 -26.59 -0.66 6.34
C GLU A 456 -26.80 0.70 5.69
N SER A 457 -25.89 1.66 5.89
CA SER A 457 -25.96 2.97 5.23
C SER A 457 -25.72 2.84 3.74
N ALA A 458 -26.59 3.44 2.93
CA ALA A 458 -26.45 3.45 1.47
C ALA A 458 -25.16 4.16 1.00
N ASP A 459 -24.67 5.11 1.80
CA ASP A 459 -23.46 5.90 1.49
C ASP A 459 -22.16 5.21 1.90
N TRP A 460 -22.26 4.05 2.59
CA TRP A 460 -21.09 3.28 3.00
C TRP A 460 -20.85 2.09 2.08
N GLY A 461 -20.13 2.36 1.03
CA GLY A 461 -19.80 1.38 -0.01
C GLY A 461 -18.97 1.98 -1.12
N ASP A 462 -18.66 1.17 -2.11
CA ASP A 462 -17.91 1.55 -3.31
C ASP A 462 -18.64 1.12 -4.59
N ASN A 463 -18.34 1.81 -5.68
CA ASN A 463 -18.62 1.34 -7.03
C ASN A 463 -17.32 0.80 -7.63
N VAL A 464 -17.28 -0.47 -7.99
CA VAL A 464 -16.12 -1.06 -8.65
C VAL A 464 -16.35 -1.04 -10.16
N PHE A 465 -15.60 -0.20 -10.87
CA PHE A 465 -15.67 0.00 -12.31
C PHE A 465 -14.87 -1.08 -13.06
N TRP A 466 -15.43 -1.58 -14.15
CA TRP A 466 -14.81 -2.57 -15.02
C TRP A 466 -14.32 -1.90 -16.30
N TRP A 467 -13.02 -1.90 -16.48
CA TRP A 467 -12.38 -1.39 -17.66
C TRP A 467 -11.81 -2.55 -18.49
N GLN A 468 -12.16 -2.65 -19.75
CA GLN A 468 -11.67 -3.69 -20.64
C GLN A 468 -10.71 -3.12 -21.66
N ARG A 469 -9.59 -3.82 -21.88
CA ARG A 469 -8.68 -3.52 -22.99
C ARG A 469 -9.33 -3.91 -24.32
N GLN A 470 -9.34 -2.96 -25.26
CA GLN A 470 -9.83 -3.13 -26.61
C GLN A 470 -8.78 -3.76 -27.52
#